data_881491f659ae597d190422b3ef2589c5
#
_entry.id   881491f659ae597d190422b3ef2589c5
#
_cell.length_a   1.000
_cell.length_b   1.000
_cell.length_c   1.000
_cell.angle_alpha   90.00
_cell.angle_beta   90.00
_cell.angle_gamma   90.00
#
_symmetry.space_group_name_H-M   'P 1'
#
loop_
_entity.id
_entity.type
_entity.pdbx_description
1 polymer ?
#
loop_
_entity_poly.entity_id
_entity_poly.type
_entity_poly.pdbx_seq_one_letter_code
_entity_poly.pdbx_strand_id
1 'polypeptide(L)'
;GPAPFVRAPCPEPAVPAASPPIDRKGLSAAIASYVLWGVFPLYWYLLKHVPSLQIISHRIVWCALFVVGFLVLREGWGWLRAALSRPRVGWMLLASSLLISFNWGVYIWAVTNGRVVEASLGYFINPLVNVLIGVLVLHERLNRAQWIAVAIAALGLLWLALLHGDPPWISLALALSFAIYGLIRKLANVDAVPGLAIESLILLLPALAWLGVAQAQGVGAFGSGDWRSDALLVFGGALTALPLIGFAYGARRIPYSLVGILQYIAPTLQLISGVWLLGEDFTGTQAVGFGAIWVALAIYG
;
A
#
# COMPACT_ATOMS: atom_id res chain seq x y z
N GLY A 1 21.06 -70.39 19.86
CA GLY A 1 21.07 -69.66 18.59
C GLY A 1 20.47 -68.28 18.76
N PRO A 2 21.04 -67.23 18.14
CA PRO A 2 20.50 -65.86 18.25
C PRO A 2 19.19 -65.70 17.47
N ALA A 3 18.24 -64.97 18.07
CA ALA A 3 16.93 -64.68 17.49
C ALA A 3 17.05 -63.84 16.21
N PRO A 4 16.17 -64.03 15.21
CA PRO A 4 16.25 -63.27 13.97
C PRO A 4 15.86 -61.78 14.19
N PHE A 5 16.70 -60.88 13.66
CA PHE A 5 16.43 -59.45 13.62
C PHE A 5 15.23 -59.21 12.68
N VAL A 6 14.07 -58.86 13.25
CA VAL A 6 12.91 -58.37 12.45
C VAL A 6 13.19 -56.89 12.13
N ARG A 7 13.47 -56.57 10.86
CA ARG A 7 13.56 -55.19 10.36
C ARG A 7 12.18 -54.57 10.50
N ALA A 8 12.11 -53.47 11.24
CA ALA A 8 10.93 -52.61 11.23
C ALA A 8 10.66 -52.11 9.80
N PRO A 9 9.38 -52.07 9.33
CA PRO A 9 9.06 -51.55 8.02
C PRO A 9 9.46 -50.08 7.92
N CYS A 10 10.08 -49.67 6.79
CA CYS A 10 10.38 -48.28 6.52
C CYS A 10 9.09 -47.48 6.57
N PRO A 11 9.07 -46.31 7.23
CA PRO A 11 7.92 -45.45 7.20
C PRO A 11 7.63 -45.05 5.74
N GLU A 12 6.39 -45.29 5.29
CA GLU A 12 5.93 -44.82 3.98
C GLU A 12 6.16 -43.29 3.86
N PRO A 13 6.62 -42.80 2.70
CA PRO A 13 6.75 -41.37 2.49
C PRO A 13 5.38 -40.71 2.67
N ALA A 14 5.30 -39.78 3.62
CA ALA A 14 4.09 -39.02 3.88
C ALA A 14 3.64 -38.34 2.56
N VAL A 15 2.47 -38.74 2.06
CA VAL A 15 1.84 -38.08 0.91
C VAL A 15 1.66 -36.61 1.28
N PRO A 16 2.17 -35.65 0.47
CA PRO A 16 1.98 -34.24 0.76
C PRO A 16 0.48 -33.97 0.89
N ALA A 17 0.05 -33.45 2.03
CA ALA A 17 -1.34 -33.07 2.24
C ALA A 17 -1.75 -32.11 1.12
N ALA A 18 -2.84 -32.43 0.40
CA ALA A 18 -3.38 -31.58 -0.64
C ALA A 18 -3.60 -30.17 -0.06
N SER A 19 -3.08 -29.16 -0.75
CA SER A 19 -3.26 -27.78 -0.33
C SER A 19 -4.76 -27.50 -0.13
N PRO A 20 -5.17 -26.86 0.98
CA PRO A 20 -6.57 -26.59 1.21
C PRO A 20 -7.15 -25.77 0.05
N PRO A 21 -8.41 -26.02 -0.35
CA PRO A 21 -9.03 -25.30 -1.47
C PRO A 21 -9.02 -23.79 -1.18
N ILE A 22 -8.62 -23.01 -2.20
CA ILE A 22 -8.56 -21.55 -2.10
C ILE A 22 -9.97 -20.99 -1.83
N ASP A 23 -10.13 -20.19 -0.78
CA ASP A 23 -11.38 -19.50 -0.52
C ASP A 23 -11.67 -18.47 -1.63
N ARG A 24 -12.65 -18.78 -2.47
CA ARG A 24 -13.03 -17.94 -3.62
C ARG A 24 -13.52 -16.55 -3.19
N LYS A 25 -14.19 -16.43 -2.03
CA LYS A 25 -14.65 -15.14 -1.50
C LYS A 25 -13.46 -14.30 -1.02
N GLY A 26 -12.49 -14.93 -0.34
CA GLY A 26 -11.25 -14.28 0.06
C GLY A 26 -10.45 -13.81 -1.15
N LEU A 27 -10.34 -14.65 -2.17
CA LEU A 27 -9.63 -14.32 -3.42
C LEU A 27 -10.29 -13.15 -4.16
N SER A 28 -11.61 -13.19 -4.36
CA SER A 28 -12.32 -12.10 -5.04
C SER A 28 -12.24 -10.78 -4.29
N ALA A 29 -12.30 -10.79 -2.96
CA ALA A 29 -12.14 -9.60 -2.14
C ALA A 29 -10.72 -8.99 -2.25
N ALA A 30 -9.68 -9.83 -2.27
CA ALA A 30 -8.31 -9.38 -2.45
C ALA A 30 -8.10 -8.78 -3.85
N ILE A 31 -8.55 -9.46 -4.91
CA ILE A 31 -8.48 -8.96 -6.29
C ILE A 31 -9.22 -7.64 -6.42
N ALA A 32 -10.45 -7.54 -5.93
CA ALA A 32 -11.24 -6.31 -5.99
C ALA A 32 -10.53 -5.15 -5.29
N SER A 33 -9.88 -5.40 -4.15
CA SER A 33 -9.11 -4.39 -3.42
C SER A 33 -7.92 -3.87 -4.23
N TYR A 34 -7.14 -4.77 -4.84
CA TYR A 34 -6.00 -4.38 -5.68
C TYR A 34 -6.45 -3.69 -6.98
N VAL A 35 -7.57 -4.10 -7.57
CA VAL A 35 -8.15 -3.40 -8.74
C VAL A 35 -8.58 -1.98 -8.34
N LEU A 36 -9.26 -1.82 -7.20
CA LEU A 36 -9.65 -0.48 -6.71
C LEU A 36 -8.41 0.41 -6.50
N TRP A 37 -7.36 -0.08 -5.83
CA TRP A 37 -6.11 0.67 -5.68
C TRP A 37 -5.44 0.97 -7.02
N GLY A 38 -5.57 0.07 -7.99
CA GLY A 38 -5.03 0.24 -9.34
C GLY A 38 -5.71 1.35 -10.15
N VAL A 39 -7.01 1.55 -9.96
CA VAL A 39 -7.77 2.60 -10.66
C VAL A 39 -7.86 3.92 -9.88
N PHE A 40 -7.27 4.01 -8.69
CA PHE A 40 -7.23 5.24 -7.88
C PHE A 40 -6.69 6.47 -8.62
N PRO A 41 -5.68 6.39 -9.52
CA PRO A 41 -5.24 7.56 -10.27
C PRO A 41 -6.38 8.22 -11.02
N LEU A 42 -7.26 7.45 -11.64
CA LEU A 42 -8.40 7.99 -12.40
C LEU A 42 -9.35 8.80 -11.51
N TYR A 43 -9.57 8.30 -10.30
CA TYR A 43 -10.41 9.00 -9.33
C TYR A 43 -9.78 10.31 -8.85
N TRP A 44 -8.54 10.27 -8.39
CA TRP A 44 -7.87 11.46 -7.87
C TRP A 44 -7.57 12.49 -8.96
N TYR A 45 -7.40 12.05 -10.21
CA TYR A 45 -7.23 12.95 -11.35
C TYR A 45 -8.46 13.82 -11.63
N LEU A 46 -9.67 13.34 -11.30
CA LEU A 46 -10.89 14.16 -11.38
C LEU A 46 -10.82 15.39 -10.46
N LEU A 47 -10.04 15.32 -9.40
CA LEU A 47 -9.82 16.40 -8.43
C LEU A 47 -8.53 17.20 -8.69
N LYS A 48 -7.90 17.07 -9.87
CA LYS A 48 -6.63 17.77 -10.19
C LYS A 48 -6.67 19.30 -10.04
N HIS A 49 -7.86 19.89 -10.09
CA HIS A 49 -8.09 21.32 -9.90
C HIS A 49 -8.11 21.72 -8.40
N VAL A 50 -8.20 20.75 -7.49
CA VAL A 50 -8.17 20.96 -6.04
C VAL A 50 -6.73 20.81 -5.53
N PRO A 51 -6.23 21.73 -4.68
CA PRO A 51 -4.89 21.58 -4.09
C PRO A 51 -4.71 20.24 -3.39
N SER A 52 -3.62 19.53 -3.68
CA SER A 52 -3.36 18.16 -3.19
C SER A 52 -3.45 18.05 -1.66
N LEU A 53 -3.03 19.10 -0.93
CA LEU A 53 -3.10 19.13 0.53
C LEU A 53 -4.54 19.20 1.04
N GLN A 54 -5.47 19.83 0.31
CA GLN A 54 -6.89 19.80 0.65
C GLN A 54 -7.50 18.42 0.35
N ILE A 55 -7.14 17.81 -0.80
CA ILE A 55 -7.61 16.45 -1.12
C ILE A 55 -7.22 15.47 -0.02
N ILE A 56 -5.95 15.50 0.45
CA ILE A 56 -5.48 14.59 1.48
C ILE A 56 -6.14 14.85 2.82
N SER A 57 -6.35 16.13 3.17
CA SER A 57 -7.03 16.50 4.42
C SER A 57 -8.48 16.01 4.43
N HIS A 58 -9.23 16.19 3.34
CA HIS A 58 -10.58 15.64 3.20
C HIS A 58 -10.56 14.11 3.24
N ARG A 59 -9.62 13.47 2.55
CA ARG A 59 -9.45 12.02 2.59
C ARG A 59 -9.28 11.51 4.01
N ILE A 60 -8.46 12.17 4.84
CA ILE A 60 -8.24 11.82 6.25
C ILE A 60 -9.53 11.98 7.05
N VAL A 61 -10.19 13.14 6.94
CA VAL A 61 -11.41 13.45 7.70
C VAL A 61 -12.52 12.45 7.38
N TRP A 62 -12.81 12.25 6.10
CA TRP A 62 -13.88 11.34 5.69
C TRP A 62 -13.52 9.88 5.92
N CYS A 63 -12.26 9.48 5.76
CA CYS A 63 -11.79 8.14 6.11
C CYS A 63 -11.97 7.88 7.62
N ALA A 64 -11.58 8.83 8.48
CA ALA A 64 -11.80 8.71 9.92
C ALA A 64 -13.29 8.49 10.23
N LEU A 65 -14.17 9.28 9.64
CA LEU A 65 -15.62 9.16 9.85
C LEU A 65 -16.13 7.77 9.43
N PHE A 66 -15.79 7.31 8.23
CA PHE A 66 -16.27 6.02 7.70
C PHE A 66 -15.69 4.83 8.47
N VAL A 67 -14.37 4.82 8.74
CA VAL A 67 -13.72 3.66 9.38
C VAL A 67 -14.05 3.59 10.86
N VAL A 68 -14.06 4.72 11.57
CA VAL A 68 -14.47 4.76 12.99
C VAL A 68 -15.95 4.41 13.11
N GLY A 69 -16.82 5.00 12.26
CA GLY A 69 -18.23 4.66 12.22
C GLY A 69 -18.46 3.16 12.00
N PHE A 70 -17.78 2.57 11.03
CA PHE A 70 -17.83 1.12 10.76
C PHE A 70 -17.42 0.28 11.98
N LEU A 71 -16.30 0.62 12.63
CA LEU A 71 -15.81 -0.13 13.80
C LEU A 71 -16.72 0.03 15.01
N VAL A 72 -17.20 1.24 15.27
CA VAL A 72 -18.09 1.50 16.40
C VAL A 72 -19.41 0.75 16.25
N LEU A 73 -19.99 0.73 15.05
CA LEU A 73 -21.23 -0.01 14.76
C LEU A 73 -21.05 -1.53 14.86
N ARG A 74 -19.85 -2.04 14.55
CA ARG A 74 -19.55 -3.47 14.55
C ARG A 74 -19.05 -4.00 15.90
N GLU A 75 -18.16 -3.27 16.57
CA GLU A 75 -17.37 -3.74 17.71
C GLU A 75 -17.46 -2.81 18.95
N GLY A 76 -18.19 -1.70 18.83
CA GLY A 76 -18.22 -0.66 19.87
C GLY A 76 -16.86 0.04 20.00
N TRP A 77 -16.57 0.61 21.17
CA TRP A 77 -15.32 1.36 21.43
C TRP A 77 -14.18 0.50 22.02
N GLY A 78 -14.36 -0.81 22.17
CA GLY A 78 -13.40 -1.71 22.82
C GLY A 78 -12.05 -1.76 22.08
N TRP A 79 -12.06 -1.74 20.76
CA TRP A 79 -10.87 -1.76 19.91
C TRP A 79 -9.91 -0.57 20.16
N LEU A 80 -10.48 0.63 20.40
CA LEU A 80 -9.68 1.83 20.65
C LEU A 80 -8.96 1.73 21.99
N ARG A 81 -9.67 1.31 23.04
CA ARG A 81 -9.07 1.10 24.37
C ARG A 81 -7.97 0.04 24.32
N ALA A 82 -8.22 -1.08 23.65
CA ALA A 82 -7.26 -2.16 23.49
C ALA A 82 -5.97 -1.70 22.76
N ALA A 83 -6.10 -0.89 21.72
CA ALA A 83 -4.95 -0.39 20.97
C ALA A 83 -4.15 0.67 21.75
N LEU A 84 -4.82 1.56 22.49
CA LEU A 84 -4.18 2.65 23.24
C LEU A 84 -3.69 2.24 24.64
N SER A 85 -4.04 1.04 25.12
CA SER A 85 -3.59 0.55 26.45
C SER A 85 -2.07 0.36 26.56
N ARG A 86 -1.35 0.35 25.43
CA ARG A 86 0.10 0.15 25.36
C ARG A 86 0.80 1.41 24.83
N PRO A 87 1.48 2.23 25.66
CA PRO A 87 2.11 3.48 25.23
C PRO A 87 3.06 3.35 24.03
N ARG A 88 3.84 2.25 23.97
CA ARG A 88 4.73 1.95 22.84
C ARG A 88 3.96 1.83 21.53
N VAL A 89 2.79 1.20 21.55
CA VAL A 89 1.93 1.06 20.36
C VAL A 89 1.41 2.43 19.91
N GLY A 90 1.05 3.31 20.84
CA GLY A 90 0.63 4.68 20.54
C GLY A 90 1.70 5.47 19.77
N TRP A 91 2.96 5.43 20.21
CA TRP A 91 4.08 6.08 19.49
C TRP A 91 4.33 5.47 18.12
N MET A 92 4.21 4.14 17.99
CA MET A 92 4.33 3.47 16.71
C MET A 92 3.22 3.86 15.75
N LEU A 93 1.98 3.99 16.23
CA LEU A 93 0.84 4.44 15.42
C LEU A 93 0.96 5.92 15.04
N LEU A 94 1.53 6.77 15.90
CA LEU A 94 1.86 8.15 15.54
C LEU A 94 2.90 8.20 14.41
N ALA A 95 3.98 7.44 14.53
CA ALA A 95 5.00 7.36 13.49
C ALA A 95 4.44 6.81 12.17
N SER A 96 3.61 5.76 12.23
CA SER A 96 2.98 5.19 11.05
C SER A 96 1.97 6.16 10.41
N SER A 97 1.22 6.94 11.22
CA SER A 97 0.29 7.93 10.67
C SER A 97 1.00 9.04 9.90
N LEU A 98 2.13 9.52 10.39
CA LEU A 98 2.94 10.52 9.69
C LEU A 98 3.52 9.97 8.38
N LEU A 99 4.04 8.74 8.39
CA LEU A 99 4.58 8.09 7.19
C LEU A 99 3.51 7.83 6.15
N ILE A 100 2.34 7.32 6.55
CA ILE A 100 1.27 7.04 5.58
C ILE A 100 0.65 8.32 5.04
N SER A 101 0.54 9.37 5.85
CA SER A 101 0.10 10.70 5.42
C SER A 101 1.07 11.30 4.41
N PHE A 102 2.37 11.22 4.66
CA PHE A 102 3.40 11.63 3.70
C PHE A 102 3.30 10.83 2.39
N ASN A 103 3.21 9.50 2.48
CA ASN A 103 3.05 8.62 1.33
C ASN A 103 1.81 9.00 0.49
N TRP A 104 0.67 9.16 1.12
CA TRP A 104 -0.57 9.58 0.43
C TRP A 104 -0.45 10.99 -0.17
N GLY A 105 0.26 11.90 0.51
CA GLY A 105 0.52 13.25 0.01
C GLY A 105 1.31 13.23 -1.28
N VAL A 106 2.44 12.52 -1.28
CA VAL A 106 3.27 12.34 -2.47
C VAL A 106 2.49 11.67 -3.59
N TYR A 107 1.70 10.63 -3.28
CA TYR A 107 0.90 9.93 -4.27
C TYR A 107 -0.18 10.83 -4.90
N ILE A 108 -0.98 11.52 -4.09
CA ILE A 108 -2.03 12.42 -4.62
C ILE A 108 -1.38 13.55 -5.41
N TRP A 109 -0.29 14.13 -4.91
CA TRP A 109 0.44 15.15 -5.61
C TRP A 109 0.95 14.63 -6.98
N ALA A 110 1.53 13.44 -7.03
CA ALA A 110 1.99 12.84 -8.28
C ALA A 110 0.83 12.65 -9.27
N VAL A 111 -0.30 12.12 -8.83
CA VAL A 111 -1.49 11.89 -9.67
C VAL A 111 -2.05 13.21 -10.22
N THR A 112 -2.19 14.22 -9.37
CA THR A 112 -2.77 15.51 -9.78
C THR A 112 -1.83 16.35 -10.65
N ASN A 113 -0.53 16.02 -10.68
CA ASN A 113 0.48 16.67 -11.51
C ASN A 113 0.92 15.83 -12.72
N GLY A 114 0.18 14.77 -13.08
CA GLY A 114 0.47 13.97 -14.27
C GLY A 114 1.76 13.16 -14.18
N ARG A 115 2.06 12.60 -12.98
CA ARG A 115 3.24 11.75 -12.70
C ARG A 115 2.85 10.37 -12.16
N VAL A 116 1.77 9.81 -12.70
CA VAL A 116 1.22 8.50 -12.28
C VAL A 116 2.18 7.37 -12.62
N VAL A 117 2.88 7.45 -13.76
CA VAL A 117 3.89 6.46 -14.16
C VAL A 117 4.98 6.33 -13.11
N GLU A 118 5.50 7.44 -12.60
CA GLU A 118 6.52 7.42 -11.54
C GLU A 118 5.96 6.89 -10.20
N ALA A 119 4.71 7.24 -9.87
CA ALA A 119 4.06 6.70 -8.69
C ALA A 119 3.89 5.17 -8.78
N SER A 120 3.50 4.65 -9.96
CA SER A 120 3.37 3.21 -10.19
C SER A 120 4.70 2.48 -10.02
N LEU A 121 5.80 3.07 -10.49
CA LEU A 121 7.16 2.53 -10.31
C LEU A 121 7.50 2.35 -8.82
N GLY A 122 7.13 3.33 -7.97
CA GLY A 122 7.34 3.23 -6.53
C GLY A 122 6.68 1.99 -5.92
N TYR A 123 5.46 1.68 -6.33
CA TYR A 123 4.75 0.47 -5.87
C TYR A 123 5.31 -0.82 -6.44
N PHE A 124 5.88 -0.82 -7.66
CA PHE A 124 6.61 -1.96 -8.19
C PHE A 124 7.90 -2.25 -7.41
N ILE A 125 8.61 -1.22 -6.97
CA ILE A 125 9.86 -1.34 -6.21
C ILE A 125 9.60 -1.79 -4.76
N ASN A 126 8.43 -1.49 -4.21
CA ASN A 126 8.12 -1.68 -2.80
C ASN A 126 8.44 -3.08 -2.24
N PRO A 127 8.16 -4.21 -2.91
CA PRO A 127 8.55 -5.52 -2.43
C PRO A 127 10.06 -5.67 -2.24
N LEU A 128 10.87 -5.10 -3.12
CA LEU A 128 12.32 -5.16 -3.05
C LEU A 128 12.88 -4.30 -1.91
N VAL A 129 12.26 -3.13 -1.66
CA VAL A 129 12.58 -2.29 -0.50
C VAL A 129 12.22 -3.01 0.80
N ASN A 130 11.08 -3.70 0.85
CA ASN A 130 10.70 -4.52 2.00
C ASN A 130 11.74 -5.61 2.30
N VAL A 131 12.28 -6.23 1.26
CA VAL A 131 13.36 -7.22 1.40
C VAL A 131 14.64 -6.59 1.97
N LEU A 132 15.05 -5.43 1.46
CA LEU A 132 16.21 -4.71 2.01
C LEU A 132 16.01 -4.34 3.48
N ILE A 133 14.82 -3.89 3.86
CA ILE A 133 14.47 -3.63 5.26
C ILE A 133 14.52 -4.91 6.08
N GLY A 134 14.04 -6.03 5.55
CA GLY A 134 14.13 -7.35 6.18
C GLY A 134 15.58 -7.73 6.50
N VAL A 135 16.49 -7.53 5.56
CA VAL A 135 17.93 -7.78 5.76
C VAL A 135 18.54 -6.81 6.77
N LEU A 136 18.32 -5.51 6.60
CA LEU A 136 19.02 -4.47 7.39
C LEU A 136 18.50 -4.38 8.83
N VAL A 137 17.20 -4.57 9.03
CA VAL A 137 16.54 -4.36 10.33
C VAL A 137 16.23 -5.66 11.03
N LEU A 138 15.76 -6.67 10.30
CA LEU A 138 15.38 -7.97 10.86
C LEU A 138 16.51 -9.01 10.76
N HIS A 139 17.64 -8.65 10.13
CA HIS A 139 18.80 -9.51 9.91
C HIS A 139 18.45 -10.81 9.15
N GLU A 140 17.45 -10.73 8.25
CA GLU A 140 17.06 -11.86 7.40
C GLU A 140 18.19 -12.16 6.40
N ARG A 141 18.42 -13.44 6.11
CA ARG A 141 19.45 -13.86 5.15
C ARG A 141 18.81 -14.06 3.78
N LEU A 142 19.31 -13.34 2.79
CA LEU A 142 18.91 -13.52 1.40
C LEU A 142 19.67 -14.67 0.76
N ASN A 143 18.98 -15.40 -0.12
CA ASN A 143 19.62 -16.34 -1.03
C ASN A 143 20.25 -15.58 -2.24
N ARG A 144 21.02 -16.32 -3.07
CA ARG A 144 21.73 -15.72 -4.21
C ARG A 144 20.76 -15.10 -5.24
N ALA A 145 19.62 -15.73 -5.51
CA ALA A 145 18.63 -15.22 -6.46
C ALA A 145 18.02 -13.88 -5.98
N GLN A 146 17.73 -13.78 -4.70
CA GLN A 146 17.21 -12.55 -4.09
C GLN A 146 18.23 -11.40 -4.14
N TRP A 147 19.52 -11.67 -3.91
CA TRP A 147 20.58 -10.66 -4.09
C TRP A 147 20.70 -10.20 -5.55
N ILE A 148 20.61 -11.13 -6.52
CA ILE A 148 20.61 -10.80 -7.95
C ILE A 148 19.38 -9.91 -8.28
N ALA A 149 18.19 -10.25 -7.78
CA ALA A 149 17.00 -9.45 -7.98
C ALA A 149 17.17 -8.01 -7.45
N VAL A 150 17.68 -7.85 -6.22
CA VAL A 150 17.95 -6.55 -5.62
C VAL A 150 18.97 -5.75 -6.46
N ALA A 151 20.04 -6.41 -6.94
CA ALA A 151 21.06 -5.76 -7.78
C ALA A 151 20.47 -5.29 -9.13
N ILE A 152 19.67 -6.12 -9.81
CA ILE A 152 19.00 -5.76 -11.07
C ILE A 152 18.04 -4.57 -10.85
N ALA A 153 17.27 -4.57 -9.78
CA ALA A 153 16.37 -3.46 -9.45
C ALA A 153 17.15 -2.16 -9.17
N ALA A 154 18.25 -2.24 -8.41
CA ALA A 154 19.13 -1.10 -8.16
C ALA A 154 19.72 -0.53 -9.46
N LEU A 155 20.16 -1.39 -10.40
CA LEU A 155 20.64 -0.98 -11.71
C LEU A 155 19.53 -0.32 -12.54
N GLY A 156 18.30 -0.84 -12.52
CA GLY A 156 17.13 -0.23 -13.19
C GLY A 156 16.82 1.16 -12.65
N LEU A 157 16.86 1.35 -11.32
CA LEU A 157 16.68 2.67 -10.70
C LEU A 157 17.81 3.64 -11.02
N LEU A 158 19.06 3.15 -11.01
CA LEU A 158 20.22 3.95 -11.39
C LEU A 158 20.15 4.39 -12.86
N TRP A 159 19.72 3.49 -13.75
CA TRP A 159 19.46 3.80 -15.15
C TRP A 159 18.46 4.95 -15.31
N LEU A 160 17.32 4.87 -14.58
CA LEU A 160 16.32 5.94 -14.59
C LEU A 160 16.87 7.25 -14.05
N ALA A 161 17.61 7.20 -12.94
CA ALA A 161 18.20 8.39 -12.33
C ALA A 161 19.21 9.11 -13.22
N LEU A 162 20.00 8.36 -14.01
CA LEU A 162 21.07 8.92 -14.85
C LEU A 162 20.57 9.41 -16.22
N LEU A 163 19.57 8.74 -16.81
CA LEU A 163 19.17 8.97 -18.20
C LEU A 163 17.81 9.66 -18.36
N HIS A 164 17.00 9.71 -17.31
CA HIS A 164 15.71 10.40 -17.37
C HIS A 164 15.81 11.91 -17.02
N GLY A 165 16.99 12.36 -16.59
CA GLY A 165 17.27 13.75 -16.27
C GLY A 165 16.92 14.17 -14.85
N ASP A 166 15.86 13.59 -14.27
CA ASP A 166 15.46 13.79 -12.88
C ASP A 166 15.58 12.49 -12.07
N PRO A 167 16.11 12.51 -10.84
CA PRO A 167 16.12 11.32 -10.00
C PRO A 167 14.68 10.88 -9.71
N PRO A 168 14.40 9.55 -9.65
CA PRO A 168 13.04 9.01 -9.44
C PRO A 168 12.61 9.19 -7.97
N TRP A 169 12.62 10.45 -7.48
CA TRP A 169 12.37 10.76 -6.07
C TRP A 169 10.96 10.38 -5.62
N ILE A 170 9.94 10.51 -6.50
CA ILE A 170 8.56 10.12 -6.20
C ILE A 170 8.50 8.62 -5.93
N SER A 171 9.08 7.82 -6.84
CA SER A 171 9.10 6.36 -6.71
C SER A 171 9.82 5.91 -5.44
N LEU A 172 10.97 6.54 -5.15
CA LEU A 172 11.74 6.23 -3.94
C LEU A 172 11.02 6.69 -2.67
N ALA A 173 10.43 7.89 -2.67
CA ALA A 173 9.68 8.41 -1.54
C ALA A 173 8.46 7.51 -1.22
N LEU A 174 7.72 7.07 -2.23
CA LEU A 174 6.59 6.16 -2.08
C LEU A 174 7.03 4.79 -1.58
N ALA A 175 8.07 4.18 -2.19
CA ALA A 175 8.55 2.88 -1.80
C ALA A 175 9.12 2.86 -0.38
N LEU A 176 9.99 3.81 -0.02
CA LEU A 176 10.62 3.88 1.30
C LEU A 176 9.60 4.19 2.40
N SER A 177 8.76 5.21 2.21
CA SER A 177 7.75 5.57 3.22
C SER A 177 6.76 4.44 3.48
N PHE A 178 6.32 3.73 2.43
CA PHE A 178 5.40 2.62 2.57
C PHE A 178 6.06 1.38 3.20
N ALA A 179 7.31 1.09 2.85
CA ALA A 179 8.06 -0.02 3.42
C ALA A 179 8.35 0.20 4.92
N ILE A 180 8.78 1.41 5.33
CA ILE A 180 8.98 1.76 6.74
C ILE A 180 7.64 1.75 7.49
N TYR A 181 6.58 2.28 6.89
CA TYR A 181 5.22 2.17 7.41
C TYR A 181 4.83 0.72 7.68
N GLY A 182 5.03 -0.16 6.68
CA GLY A 182 4.74 -1.58 6.79
C GLY A 182 5.52 -2.27 7.93
N LEU A 183 6.81 -1.94 8.09
CA LEU A 183 7.63 -2.43 9.19
C LEU A 183 7.06 -2.01 10.56
N ILE A 184 6.76 -0.71 10.73
CA ILE A 184 6.20 -0.18 11.97
C ILE A 184 4.85 -0.85 12.28
N ARG A 185 3.98 -1.00 11.28
CA ARG A 185 2.69 -1.68 11.42
C ARG A 185 2.84 -3.16 11.83
N LYS A 186 3.81 -3.88 11.25
CA LYS A 186 4.16 -5.25 11.64
C LYS A 186 4.57 -5.32 13.10
N LEU A 187 5.44 -4.40 13.54
CA LEU A 187 5.93 -4.35 14.93
C LEU A 187 4.86 -3.89 15.94
N ALA A 188 3.96 -3.00 15.55
CA ALA A 188 2.85 -2.54 16.39
C ALA A 188 1.81 -3.63 16.64
N ASN A 189 1.72 -4.62 15.75
CA ASN A 189 0.81 -5.77 15.85
C ASN A 189 -0.65 -5.35 16.11
N VAL A 190 -1.12 -4.36 15.34
CA VAL A 190 -2.50 -3.88 15.34
C VAL A 190 -3.14 -4.25 14.00
N ASP A 191 -4.37 -4.75 14.04
CA ASP A 191 -5.12 -5.11 12.83
C ASP A 191 -5.25 -3.94 11.86
N ALA A 192 -5.38 -4.25 10.56
CA ALA A 192 -5.35 -3.24 9.50
C ALA A 192 -6.43 -2.15 9.65
N VAL A 193 -7.67 -2.55 9.92
CA VAL A 193 -8.81 -1.61 10.01
C VAL A 193 -8.76 -0.76 11.28
N PRO A 194 -8.60 -1.32 12.50
CA PRO A 194 -8.36 -0.52 13.71
C PRO A 194 -7.16 0.41 13.62
N GLY A 195 -6.08 -0.05 13.00
CA GLY A 195 -4.90 0.78 12.80
C GLY A 195 -5.16 1.98 11.91
N LEU A 196 -5.83 1.78 10.76
CA LEU A 196 -6.22 2.90 9.89
C LEU A 196 -7.13 3.89 10.62
N ALA A 197 -8.07 3.40 11.44
CA ALA A 197 -8.95 4.25 12.24
C ALA A 197 -8.15 5.14 13.19
N ILE A 198 -7.19 4.56 13.94
CA ILE A 198 -6.36 5.33 14.88
C ILE A 198 -5.45 6.31 14.14
N GLU A 199 -4.79 5.88 13.05
CA GLU A 199 -3.96 6.73 12.20
C GLU A 199 -4.76 7.92 11.66
N SER A 200 -5.99 7.67 11.18
CA SER A 200 -6.88 8.74 10.72
C SER A 200 -7.34 9.66 11.85
N LEU A 201 -7.60 9.14 13.06
CA LEU A 201 -7.94 9.95 14.24
C LEU A 201 -6.77 10.84 14.71
N ILE A 202 -5.54 10.32 14.68
CA ILE A 202 -4.34 11.10 15.01
C ILE A 202 -4.19 12.29 14.05
N LEU A 203 -4.43 12.05 12.76
CA LEU A 203 -4.31 13.08 11.72
C LEU A 203 -5.55 13.97 11.59
N LEU A 204 -6.65 13.65 12.26
CA LEU A 204 -7.93 14.36 12.13
C LEU A 204 -7.83 15.83 12.52
N LEU A 205 -7.23 16.11 13.68
CA LEU A 205 -7.09 17.49 14.16
C LEU A 205 -6.23 18.36 13.23
N PRO A 206 -5.01 17.95 12.82
CA PRO A 206 -4.23 18.75 11.87
C PRO A 206 -4.92 18.89 10.51
N ALA A 207 -5.63 17.86 10.04
CA ALA A 207 -6.40 17.93 8.79
C ALA A 207 -7.55 18.95 8.88
N LEU A 208 -8.33 18.91 9.96
CA LEU A 208 -9.41 19.88 10.21
C LEU A 208 -8.88 21.30 10.38
N ALA A 209 -7.77 21.47 11.11
CA ALA A 209 -7.14 22.77 11.29
C ALA A 209 -6.72 23.36 9.95
N TRP A 210 -6.07 22.56 9.09
CA TRP A 210 -5.68 23.00 7.75
C TRP A 210 -6.88 23.37 6.88
N LEU A 211 -7.92 22.55 6.85
CA LEU A 211 -9.14 22.83 6.09
C LEU A 211 -9.84 24.09 6.61
N GLY A 212 -9.87 24.29 7.93
CA GLY A 212 -10.41 25.51 8.56
C GLY A 212 -9.65 26.78 8.15
N VAL A 213 -8.31 26.69 8.11
CA VAL A 213 -7.47 27.80 7.64
C VAL A 213 -7.72 28.08 6.15
N ALA A 214 -7.77 27.05 5.31
CA ALA A 214 -8.04 27.21 3.89
C ALA A 214 -9.42 27.85 3.65
N GLN A 215 -10.43 27.43 4.40
CA GLN A 215 -11.77 27.98 4.32
C GLN A 215 -11.81 29.46 4.78
N ALA A 216 -11.13 29.80 5.88
CA ALA A 216 -11.05 31.16 6.38
C ALA A 216 -10.31 32.11 5.41
N GLN A 217 -9.37 31.59 4.64
CA GLN A 217 -8.64 32.34 3.60
C GLN A 217 -9.43 32.45 2.26
N GLY A 218 -10.60 31.84 2.16
CA GLY A 218 -11.42 31.84 0.93
C GLY A 218 -10.87 30.96 -0.19
N VAL A 219 -9.90 30.07 0.12
CA VAL A 219 -9.30 29.12 -0.85
C VAL A 219 -9.75 27.68 -0.60
N GLY A 220 -10.74 27.47 0.26
CA GLY A 220 -11.34 26.17 0.54
C GLY A 220 -12.05 25.63 -0.69
N ALA A 221 -11.73 24.40 -1.08
CA ALA A 221 -12.38 23.75 -2.23
C ALA A 221 -13.78 23.22 -1.88
N PHE A 222 -14.00 22.80 -0.63
CA PHE A 222 -15.28 22.24 -0.19
C PHE A 222 -16.33 23.33 0.05
N GLY A 223 -17.55 23.15 -0.48
CA GLY A 223 -18.61 24.13 -0.38
C GLY A 223 -18.42 25.35 -1.29
N SER A 224 -17.53 25.30 -2.27
CA SER A 224 -17.27 26.38 -3.23
C SER A 224 -18.33 26.50 -4.35
N GLY A 225 -19.38 25.66 -4.31
CA GLY A 225 -20.45 25.62 -5.30
C GLY A 225 -20.33 24.51 -6.35
N ASP A 226 -19.21 23.79 -6.40
CA ASP A 226 -19.06 22.58 -7.22
C ASP A 226 -19.41 21.33 -6.40
N TRP A 227 -20.68 20.97 -6.41
CA TRP A 227 -21.18 19.79 -5.70
C TRP A 227 -20.51 18.47 -6.12
N ARG A 228 -19.98 18.39 -7.37
CA ARG A 228 -19.29 17.18 -7.85
C ARG A 228 -17.96 17.01 -7.14
N SER A 229 -17.20 18.08 -7.02
CA SER A 229 -15.94 18.06 -6.24
C SER A 229 -16.21 17.77 -4.77
N ASP A 230 -17.26 18.36 -4.18
CA ASP A 230 -17.64 18.07 -2.78
C ASP A 230 -17.96 16.58 -2.59
N ALA A 231 -18.79 16.02 -3.49
CA ALA A 231 -19.13 14.60 -3.44
C ALA A 231 -17.90 13.69 -3.61
N LEU A 232 -16.98 14.03 -4.53
CA LEU A 232 -15.73 13.29 -4.70
C LEU A 232 -14.83 13.40 -3.48
N LEU A 233 -14.71 14.56 -2.84
CA LEU A 233 -13.93 14.73 -1.61
C LEU A 233 -14.48 13.86 -0.48
N VAL A 234 -15.80 13.82 -0.29
CA VAL A 234 -16.47 12.99 0.72
C VAL A 234 -16.27 11.50 0.41
N PHE A 235 -16.56 11.09 -0.83
CA PHE A 235 -16.48 9.68 -1.23
C PHE A 235 -15.05 9.15 -1.23
N GLY A 236 -14.05 10.02 -1.38
CA GLY A 236 -12.63 9.68 -1.29
C GLY A 236 -12.24 9.02 0.03
N GLY A 237 -12.91 9.37 1.13
CA GLY A 237 -12.74 8.70 2.42
C GLY A 237 -13.24 7.26 2.41
N ALA A 238 -14.45 7.02 1.91
CA ALA A 238 -15.01 5.67 1.74
C ALA A 238 -14.15 4.83 0.79
N LEU A 239 -13.73 5.43 -0.33
CA LEU A 239 -12.87 4.78 -1.31
C LEU A 239 -11.52 4.36 -0.72
N THR A 240 -11.00 5.07 0.27
CA THR A 240 -9.79 4.69 1.01
C THR A 240 -10.03 3.48 1.92
N ALA A 241 -11.18 3.46 2.61
CA ALA A 241 -11.50 2.42 3.59
C ALA A 241 -11.90 1.09 2.94
N LEU A 242 -12.70 1.13 1.87
CA LEU A 242 -13.27 -0.05 1.22
C LEU A 242 -12.24 -1.09 0.78
N PRO A 243 -11.19 -0.73 0.00
CA PRO A 243 -10.22 -1.73 -0.43
C PRO A 243 -9.37 -2.25 0.74
N LEU A 244 -9.15 -1.46 1.79
CA LEU A 244 -8.43 -1.94 2.96
C LEU A 244 -9.25 -2.97 3.75
N ILE A 245 -10.55 -2.75 3.91
CA ILE A 245 -11.45 -3.71 4.55
C ILE A 245 -11.53 -4.99 3.72
N GLY A 246 -11.70 -4.86 2.41
CA GLY A 246 -11.73 -6.00 1.48
C GLY A 246 -10.42 -6.78 1.48
N PHE A 247 -9.29 -6.09 1.47
CA PHE A 247 -7.96 -6.68 1.57
C PHE A 247 -7.76 -7.42 2.90
N ALA A 248 -8.10 -6.80 4.03
CA ALA A 248 -7.99 -7.43 5.35
C ALA A 248 -8.86 -8.69 5.45
N TYR A 249 -10.04 -8.71 4.81
CA TYR A 249 -10.89 -9.88 4.71
C TYR A 249 -10.26 -10.97 3.83
N GLY A 250 -9.74 -10.60 2.66
CA GLY A 250 -9.12 -11.52 1.69
C GLY A 250 -7.83 -12.13 2.20
N ALA A 251 -6.90 -11.30 2.66
CA ALA A 251 -5.56 -11.71 3.09
C ALA A 251 -5.54 -12.74 4.25
N ARG A 252 -6.61 -12.77 5.06
CA ARG A 252 -6.78 -13.79 6.13
C ARG A 252 -7.28 -15.14 5.60
N ARG A 253 -7.71 -15.25 4.35
CA ARG A 253 -8.40 -16.41 3.77
C ARG A 253 -7.68 -17.06 2.60
N ILE A 254 -6.66 -16.40 2.08
CA ILE A 254 -5.84 -16.91 0.97
C ILE A 254 -4.39 -17.07 1.39
N PRO A 255 -3.63 -17.96 0.73
CA PRO A 255 -2.20 -18.12 1.01
C PRO A 255 -1.43 -16.81 0.83
N TYR A 256 -0.45 -16.57 1.70
CA TYR A 256 0.34 -15.33 1.67
C TYR A 256 1.13 -15.16 0.36
N SER A 257 1.58 -16.26 -0.24
CA SER A 257 2.20 -16.26 -1.58
C SER A 257 1.28 -15.69 -2.65
N LEU A 258 -0.02 -16.02 -2.58
CA LEU A 258 -1.01 -15.49 -3.52
C LEU A 258 -1.24 -13.98 -3.30
N VAL A 259 -1.26 -13.51 -2.05
CA VAL A 259 -1.29 -12.07 -1.75
C VAL A 259 -0.10 -11.35 -2.37
N GLY A 260 1.09 -11.97 -2.29
CA GLY A 260 2.32 -11.43 -2.88
C GLY A 260 2.25 -11.29 -4.41
N ILE A 261 1.56 -12.20 -5.10
CA ILE A 261 1.36 -12.10 -6.56
C ILE A 261 0.28 -11.06 -6.89
N LEU A 262 -0.83 -11.08 -6.18
CA LEU A 262 -1.95 -10.18 -6.44
C LEU A 262 -1.59 -8.69 -6.23
N GLN A 263 -0.62 -8.38 -5.37
CA GLN A 263 -0.22 -6.98 -5.12
C GLN A 263 0.26 -6.25 -6.38
N TYR A 264 0.75 -6.98 -7.41
CA TYR A 264 1.20 -6.36 -8.67
C TYR A 264 0.05 -5.89 -9.58
N ILE A 265 -1.19 -6.28 -9.30
CA ILE A 265 -2.38 -5.79 -10.02
C ILE A 265 -2.46 -4.27 -9.90
N ALA A 266 -2.29 -3.73 -8.70
CA ALA A 266 -2.43 -2.29 -8.46
C ALA A 266 -1.43 -1.45 -9.26
N PRO A 267 -0.09 -1.61 -9.14
CA PRO A 267 0.85 -0.80 -9.90
C PRO A 267 0.76 -1.04 -11.42
N THR A 268 0.36 -2.25 -11.87
CA THR A 268 0.13 -2.50 -13.29
C THR A 268 -1.03 -1.69 -13.82
N LEU A 269 -2.16 -1.68 -13.13
CA LEU A 269 -3.31 -0.86 -13.51
C LEU A 269 -3.02 0.64 -13.39
N GLN A 270 -2.22 1.07 -12.41
CA GLN A 270 -1.78 2.46 -12.30
C GLN A 270 -0.92 2.87 -13.49
N LEU A 271 0.05 2.04 -13.91
CA LEU A 271 0.86 2.28 -15.10
C LEU A 271 -0.01 2.38 -16.36
N ILE A 272 -0.93 1.42 -16.54
CA ILE A 272 -1.89 1.43 -17.64
C ILE A 272 -2.73 2.71 -17.62
N SER A 273 -3.22 3.10 -16.44
CA SER A 273 -4.01 4.32 -16.26
C SER A 273 -3.20 5.57 -16.62
N GLY A 274 -1.95 5.68 -16.17
CA GLY A 274 -1.07 6.80 -16.47
C GLY A 274 -0.82 6.95 -17.96
N VAL A 275 -0.34 5.88 -18.60
CA VAL A 275 0.07 5.91 -20.01
C VAL A 275 -1.13 6.01 -20.96
N TRP A 276 -2.12 5.13 -20.82
CA TRP A 276 -3.17 4.98 -21.83
C TRP A 276 -4.42 5.82 -21.57
N LEU A 277 -4.76 6.09 -20.32
CA LEU A 277 -5.98 6.81 -19.97
C LEU A 277 -5.71 8.27 -19.63
N LEU A 278 -4.59 8.59 -19.01
CA LEU A 278 -4.22 9.96 -18.65
C LEU A 278 -3.24 10.59 -19.64
N GLY A 279 -2.68 9.80 -20.59
CA GLY A 279 -1.83 10.29 -21.67
C GLY A 279 -0.44 10.70 -21.21
N GLU A 280 0.09 10.11 -20.12
CA GLU A 280 1.46 10.36 -19.70
C GLU A 280 2.46 9.70 -20.66
N ASP A 281 3.54 10.40 -20.95
CA ASP A 281 4.62 9.88 -21.79
C ASP A 281 5.31 8.69 -21.12
N PHE A 282 5.46 7.61 -21.88
CA PHE A 282 6.23 6.43 -21.47
C PHE A 282 7.41 6.25 -22.40
N THR A 283 8.55 6.77 -21.99
CA THR A 283 9.77 6.82 -22.81
C THR A 283 10.47 5.47 -22.85
N GLY A 284 11.35 5.27 -23.88
CA GLY A 284 12.19 4.08 -23.96
C GLY A 284 13.11 3.91 -22.73
N THR A 285 13.57 5.01 -22.14
CA THR A 285 14.36 5.00 -20.90
C THR A 285 13.55 4.44 -19.73
N GLN A 286 12.28 4.86 -19.60
CA GLN A 286 11.36 4.32 -18.58
C GLN A 286 11.08 2.84 -18.83
N ALA A 287 10.83 2.44 -20.08
CA ALA A 287 10.60 1.04 -20.44
C ALA A 287 11.75 0.11 -20.02
N VAL A 288 12.99 0.53 -20.20
CA VAL A 288 14.17 -0.23 -19.72
C VAL A 288 14.21 -0.32 -18.21
N GLY A 289 13.99 0.79 -17.50
CA GLY A 289 13.96 0.81 -16.03
C GLY A 289 12.85 -0.08 -15.45
N PHE A 290 11.63 0.03 -15.95
CA PHE A 290 10.50 -0.82 -15.56
C PHE A 290 10.79 -2.29 -15.91
N GLY A 291 11.35 -2.57 -17.11
CA GLY A 291 11.73 -3.91 -17.52
C GLY A 291 12.74 -4.56 -16.57
N ALA A 292 13.75 -3.81 -16.11
CA ALA A 292 14.68 -4.29 -15.10
C ALA A 292 13.99 -4.63 -13.77
N ILE A 293 13.06 -3.79 -13.32
CA ILE A 293 12.28 -4.05 -12.10
C ILE A 293 11.42 -5.32 -12.27
N TRP A 294 10.72 -5.48 -13.40
CA TRP A 294 9.91 -6.68 -13.66
C TRP A 294 10.76 -7.96 -13.71
N VAL A 295 11.96 -7.91 -14.33
CA VAL A 295 12.90 -9.03 -14.31
C VAL A 295 13.35 -9.34 -12.87
N ALA A 296 13.68 -8.30 -12.09
CA ALA A 296 14.04 -8.47 -10.68
C ALA A 296 12.92 -9.16 -9.89
N LEU A 297 11.68 -8.73 -10.09
CA LEU A 297 10.51 -9.31 -9.42
C LEU A 297 10.27 -10.76 -9.84
N ALA A 298 10.47 -11.09 -11.13
CA ALA A 298 10.34 -12.46 -11.63
C ALA A 298 11.43 -13.41 -11.10
N ILE A 299 12.63 -12.89 -10.79
CA ILE A 299 13.73 -13.67 -10.17
C ILE A 299 13.47 -13.84 -8.66
N TYR A 300 12.85 -12.84 -8.05
CA TYR A 300 12.58 -12.84 -6.61
C TYR A 300 11.45 -13.80 -6.20
N GLY A 301 10.35 -13.88 -6.98
CA GLY A 301 9.15 -14.71 -6.74
C GLY A 301 9.36 -16.15 -7.13
#